data_be163332782f89a0b33ce74b3b86d865
#
_entry.id   be163332782f89a0b33ce74b3b86d865
#
_cell.length_a   1.000
_cell.length_b   1.000
_cell.length_c   1.000
_cell.angle_alpha   90.00
_cell.angle_beta   90.00
_cell.angle_gamma   90.00
#
_symmetry.space_group_name_H-M   'P 1'
#
loop_
_entity.id
_entity.type
_entity.pdbx_description
1 polymer ?
#
loop_
_entity_poly.entity_id
_entity_poly.type
_entity_poly.pdbx_seq_one_letter_code
_entity_poly.pdbx_strand_id
1 'polypeptide(L)'
;MNRLKQKVKIKEPVRLRTKKLANGNLSLYLDTYQKGRRSYEFLRLYLIPERTPEDRAINQATIKARRILDIISEKARIKTRSADMYLQEWIAKIIEIRQDRRSKSSIRLMHRLLRHIDRFRPCTRLTDIDHNFCIAFVAYLGSARSLISDKPLQATTQLELLNALSFILNEAVRAELIVSNPMHLLSPSDRIRKVESTREYLTPKEVMRIIGLSCNNIAAGDDIAAFLFCCFCGLRYSDVAVLKWSDIKESPDGKVITVSMKKTKRQITVPLSRQACSMLPPAGASDEHVFKVPAYGVTLRRLKKIASSAGIKKNVTFHVSRHTFATMMLTAGVDLYTISKLIGHADIRTTQIYSKVVDKKKREAVVLLDSLF
;
A
#
# COMPACT_ATOMS: atom_id res chain seq x y z
N MET A 1 25.08 -2.49 22.19
CA MET A 1 24.07 -3.11 23.09
C MET A 1 22.95 -3.69 22.24
N ASN A 2 22.99 -4.98 22.01
CA ASN A 2 22.03 -5.75 21.23
C ASN A 2 20.76 -6.00 22.03
N ARG A 3 19.64 -5.35 21.69
CA ARG A 3 18.32 -5.78 22.16
C ARG A 3 17.80 -6.86 21.20
N LEU A 4 17.97 -8.11 21.60
CA LEU A 4 17.31 -9.28 21.04
C LEU A 4 15.79 -9.06 20.99
N LYS A 5 15.22 -9.05 19.79
CA LYS A 5 13.78 -9.13 19.57
C LYS A 5 13.29 -10.49 20.10
N GLN A 6 12.73 -10.52 21.29
CA GLN A 6 11.98 -11.69 21.76
C GLN A 6 10.81 -11.92 20.80
N LYS A 7 10.87 -13.03 20.06
CA LYS A 7 9.71 -13.57 19.34
C LYS A 7 8.67 -13.94 20.40
N VAL A 8 7.61 -13.16 20.50
CA VAL A 8 6.43 -13.52 21.29
C VAL A 8 5.88 -14.80 20.68
N LYS A 9 6.13 -15.94 21.33
CA LYS A 9 5.46 -17.21 21.01
C LYS A 9 3.98 -17.02 21.35
N ILE A 10 3.14 -16.93 20.34
CA ILE A 10 1.68 -16.98 20.49
C ILE A 10 1.39 -18.35 21.12
N LYS A 11 0.98 -18.34 22.38
CA LYS A 11 0.56 -19.58 23.07
C LYS A 11 -0.75 -20.01 22.42
N GLU A 12 -0.73 -21.16 21.75
CA GLU A 12 -1.94 -21.79 21.25
C GLU A 12 -2.89 -22.04 22.44
N PRO A 13 -4.13 -21.54 22.40
CA PRO A 13 -5.06 -21.64 23.52
C PRO A 13 -5.50 -23.09 23.80
N VAL A 14 -5.32 -23.98 22.84
CA VAL A 14 -5.64 -25.42 22.92
C VAL A 14 -4.43 -26.22 22.48
N ARG A 15 -4.00 -27.17 23.31
CA ARG A 15 -2.86 -28.05 23.01
C ARG A 15 -3.29 -29.49 23.05
N LEU A 16 -2.94 -30.25 22.00
CA LEU A 16 -3.03 -31.70 22.00
C LEU A 16 -1.90 -32.28 22.86
N ARG A 17 -2.25 -33.08 23.88
CA ARG A 17 -1.30 -33.74 24.76
C ARG A 17 -1.58 -35.24 24.85
N THR A 18 -0.59 -35.99 25.36
CA THR A 18 -0.67 -37.42 25.57
C THR A 18 -0.55 -37.76 27.02
N LYS A 19 -1.29 -38.79 27.46
CA LYS A 19 -1.16 -39.41 28.80
C LYS A 19 -0.87 -40.90 28.63
N LYS A 20 0.21 -41.39 29.22
CA LYS A 20 0.56 -42.81 29.19
C LYS A 20 -0.44 -43.63 30.01
N LEU A 21 -0.91 -44.75 29.46
CA LEU A 21 -1.80 -45.69 30.08
C LEU A 21 -1.02 -46.92 30.57
N ALA A 22 -1.60 -47.71 31.46
CA ALA A 22 -0.97 -48.90 32.04
C ALA A 22 -0.65 -49.97 30.99
N ASN A 23 -1.42 -50.03 29.89
CA ASN A 23 -1.20 -50.95 28.78
C ASN A 23 -0.13 -50.48 27.76
N GLY A 24 0.59 -49.40 28.07
CA GLY A 24 1.63 -48.83 27.19
C GLY A 24 1.14 -47.88 26.11
N ASN A 25 -0.15 -47.78 25.86
CA ASN A 25 -0.72 -46.82 24.91
C ASN A 25 -0.69 -45.39 25.46
N LEU A 26 -0.76 -44.40 24.54
CA LEU A 26 -0.87 -42.98 24.89
C LEU A 26 -2.28 -42.49 24.57
N SER A 27 -3.04 -42.11 25.62
CA SER A 27 -4.33 -41.45 25.45
C SER A 27 -4.15 -40.00 25.03
N LEU A 28 -4.85 -39.56 23.98
CA LEU A 28 -4.85 -38.17 23.49
C LEU A 28 -5.89 -37.34 24.28
N TYR A 29 -5.50 -36.13 24.68
CA TYR A 29 -6.41 -35.18 25.32
C TYR A 29 -6.08 -33.75 24.91
N LEU A 30 -7.09 -32.88 24.93
CA LEU A 30 -6.94 -31.44 24.77
C LEU A 30 -6.68 -30.77 26.11
N ASP A 31 -5.66 -29.96 26.18
CA ASP A 31 -5.30 -29.08 27.29
C ASP A 31 -5.65 -27.65 26.89
N THR A 32 -6.76 -27.14 27.39
CA THR A 32 -7.30 -25.82 27.06
C THR A 32 -7.10 -24.87 28.24
N TYR A 33 -6.53 -23.69 27.95
CA TYR A 33 -6.37 -22.62 28.94
C TYR A 33 -7.15 -21.38 28.50
N GLN A 34 -8.24 -21.05 29.18
CA GLN A 34 -9.05 -19.86 28.92
C GLN A 34 -9.39 -19.11 30.22
N LYS A 35 -9.26 -17.80 30.21
CA LYS A 35 -9.64 -16.89 31.31
C LYS A 35 -9.14 -17.34 32.68
N GLY A 36 -7.88 -17.78 32.77
CA GLY A 36 -7.28 -18.22 34.05
C GLY A 36 -7.65 -19.64 34.49
N ARG A 37 -8.50 -20.35 33.75
CA ARG A 37 -8.89 -21.74 34.07
C ARG A 37 -8.32 -22.71 33.05
N ARG A 38 -7.88 -23.86 33.54
CA ARG A 38 -7.35 -24.95 32.73
C ARG A 38 -8.36 -26.10 32.74
N SER A 39 -8.66 -26.65 31.56
CA SER A 39 -9.55 -27.78 31.40
C SER A 39 -8.92 -28.84 30.51
N TYR A 40 -9.28 -30.10 30.77
CA TYR A 40 -8.78 -31.27 30.06
C TYR A 40 -9.95 -32.03 29.45
N GLU A 41 -9.88 -32.29 28.16
CA GLU A 41 -10.88 -33.08 27.44
C GLU A 41 -10.20 -34.31 26.81
N PHE A 42 -10.55 -35.51 27.31
CA PHE A 42 -10.05 -36.78 26.81
C PHE A 42 -10.79 -37.19 25.54
N LEU A 43 -10.03 -37.46 24.49
CA LEU A 43 -10.56 -37.60 23.15
C LEU A 43 -11.00 -39.03 22.79
N ARG A 44 -10.76 -39.96 23.68
CA ARG A 44 -10.94 -41.41 23.44
C ARG A 44 -10.17 -41.92 22.22
N LEU A 45 -9.09 -41.24 21.85
CA LEU A 45 -8.15 -41.64 20.80
C LEU A 45 -6.85 -42.08 21.49
N TYR A 46 -6.26 -43.13 20.96
CA TYR A 46 -5.08 -43.75 21.55
C TYR A 46 -4.00 -43.90 20.51
N LEU A 47 -2.75 -43.61 20.87
CA LEU A 47 -1.58 -43.95 20.07
C LEU A 47 -1.02 -45.27 20.61
N ILE A 48 -0.65 -46.17 19.72
CA ILE A 48 -0.03 -47.44 20.08
C ILE A 48 1.51 -47.26 20.20
N PRO A 49 2.19 -48.13 20.95
CA PRO A 49 3.66 -48.14 21.00
C PRO A 49 4.25 -48.39 19.60
N GLU A 50 5.12 -47.51 19.15
CA GLU A 50 5.75 -47.60 17.80
C GLU A 50 6.85 -48.67 17.82
N ARG A 51 6.55 -49.88 17.40
CA ARG A 51 7.49 -50.98 17.26
C ARG A 51 7.83 -51.26 15.79
N THR A 52 6.92 -50.94 14.90
CA THR A 52 7.03 -51.12 13.44
C THR A 52 6.79 -49.84 12.69
N PRO A 53 7.23 -49.72 11.40
CA PRO A 53 6.87 -48.61 10.54
C PRO A 53 5.37 -48.43 10.36
N GLU A 54 4.60 -49.53 10.39
CA GLU A 54 3.14 -49.54 10.28
C GLU A 54 2.49 -48.92 11.50
N ASP A 55 2.96 -49.21 12.72
CA ASP A 55 2.50 -48.57 13.95
C ASP A 55 2.65 -47.05 13.87
N ARG A 56 3.77 -46.58 13.32
CA ARG A 56 4.04 -45.15 13.12
C ARG A 56 3.04 -44.55 12.13
N ALA A 57 2.71 -45.24 11.04
CA ALA A 57 1.74 -44.78 10.07
C ALA A 57 0.32 -44.67 10.66
N ILE A 58 -0.09 -45.64 11.48
CA ILE A 58 -1.36 -45.65 12.22
C ILE A 58 -1.42 -44.44 13.18
N ASN A 59 -0.35 -44.22 13.95
CA ASN A 59 -0.28 -43.08 14.87
C ASN A 59 -0.35 -41.74 14.15
N GLN A 60 0.35 -41.58 13.02
CA GLN A 60 0.30 -40.39 12.21
C GLN A 60 -1.11 -40.13 11.62
N ALA A 61 -1.79 -41.18 11.16
CA ALA A 61 -3.15 -41.07 10.64
C ALA A 61 -4.10 -40.64 11.76
N THR A 62 -3.96 -41.18 12.97
CA THR A 62 -4.76 -40.82 14.16
C THR A 62 -4.57 -39.35 14.54
N ILE A 63 -3.32 -38.86 14.57
CA ILE A 63 -3.01 -37.46 14.87
C ILE A 63 -3.56 -36.54 13.77
N LYS A 64 -3.44 -36.94 12.48
CA LYS A 64 -3.95 -36.17 11.34
C LYS A 64 -5.48 -36.06 11.35
N ALA A 65 -6.18 -37.17 11.62
CA ALA A 65 -7.64 -37.16 11.77
C ALA A 65 -8.09 -36.23 12.90
N ARG A 66 -7.35 -36.20 14.03
CA ARG A 66 -7.65 -35.31 15.15
C ARG A 66 -7.45 -33.83 14.81
N ARG A 67 -6.37 -33.47 14.11
CA ARG A 67 -6.17 -32.07 13.66
C ARG A 67 -7.33 -31.56 12.81
N ILE A 68 -7.91 -32.41 11.99
CA ILE A 68 -9.10 -32.08 11.19
C ILE A 68 -10.30 -31.78 12.10
N LEU A 69 -10.54 -32.61 13.13
CA LEU A 69 -11.62 -32.40 14.11
C LEU A 69 -11.43 -31.12 14.92
N ASP A 70 -10.19 -30.79 15.31
CA ASP A 70 -9.88 -29.55 16.01
C ASP A 70 -10.17 -28.31 15.13
N ILE A 71 -9.80 -28.37 13.85
CA ILE A 71 -10.13 -27.31 12.87
C ILE A 71 -11.64 -27.15 12.71
N ILE A 72 -12.40 -28.26 12.70
CA ILE A 72 -13.87 -28.23 12.57
C ILE A 72 -14.50 -27.63 13.84
N SER A 73 -14.05 -28.00 15.04
CA SER A 73 -14.57 -27.47 16.30
C SER A 73 -14.22 -25.97 16.48
N GLU A 74 -13.03 -25.56 16.09
CA GLU A 74 -12.63 -24.16 16.08
C GLU A 74 -13.46 -23.34 15.08
N LYS A 75 -13.70 -23.88 13.87
CA LYS A 75 -14.59 -23.28 12.89
C LYS A 75 -16.01 -23.11 13.41
N ALA A 76 -16.55 -24.11 14.10
CA ALA A 76 -17.89 -24.03 14.71
C ALA A 76 -17.94 -22.94 15.81
N ARG A 77 -16.90 -22.83 16.65
CA ARG A 77 -16.79 -21.80 17.70
C ARG A 77 -16.70 -20.38 17.10
N ILE A 78 -15.90 -20.19 16.06
CA ILE A 78 -15.77 -18.92 15.34
C ILE A 78 -17.10 -18.57 14.66
N LYS A 79 -17.76 -19.53 14.02
CA LYS A 79 -19.06 -19.34 13.40
C LYS A 79 -20.11 -18.84 14.40
N THR A 80 -20.12 -19.36 15.64
CA THR A 80 -21.01 -18.89 16.70
C THR A 80 -20.70 -17.45 17.12
N ARG A 81 -19.41 -17.07 17.23
CA ARG A 81 -18.99 -15.70 17.58
C ARG A 81 -19.30 -14.66 16.50
N SER A 82 -19.26 -15.04 15.24
CA SER A 82 -19.50 -14.14 14.10
C SER A 82 -20.97 -14.13 13.64
N ALA A 83 -21.80 -15.05 14.17
CA ALA A 83 -23.18 -15.20 13.74
C ALA A 83 -24.02 -13.93 13.84
N ASP A 84 -23.71 -13.07 14.82
CA ASP A 84 -24.47 -11.86 15.12
C ASP A 84 -23.82 -10.57 14.59
N MET A 85 -22.66 -10.64 13.91
CA MET A 85 -21.97 -9.45 13.42
C MET A 85 -22.11 -9.26 11.92
N TYR A 86 -22.60 -8.08 11.51
CA TYR A 86 -22.67 -7.68 10.12
C TYR A 86 -21.34 -7.10 9.62
N LEU A 87 -21.03 -7.31 8.33
CA LEU A 87 -19.83 -6.76 7.69
C LEU A 87 -19.78 -5.23 7.82
N GLN A 88 -20.92 -4.56 7.68
CA GLN A 88 -21.03 -3.12 7.80
C GLN A 88 -20.67 -2.61 9.19
N GLU A 89 -21.16 -3.27 10.23
CA GLU A 89 -20.80 -2.97 11.62
C GLU A 89 -19.32 -3.18 11.89
N TRP A 90 -18.77 -4.26 11.34
CA TRP A 90 -17.34 -4.55 11.46
C TRP A 90 -16.48 -3.48 10.78
N ILE A 91 -16.86 -3.04 9.54
CA ILE A 91 -16.18 -1.95 8.84
C ILE A 91 -16.25 -0.66 9.65
N ALA A 92 -17.44 -0.30 10.19
CA ALA A 92 -17.62 0.89 11.01
C ALA A 92 -16.75 0.86 12.27
N LYS A 93 -16.70 -0.27 12.97
CA LYS A 93 -15.83 -0.49 14.14
C LYS A 93 -14.34 -0.35 13.81
N ILE A 94 -13.89 -0.88 12.67
CA ILE A 94 -12.49 -0.72 12.23
C ILE A 94 -12.18 0.74 11.87
N ILE A 95 -13.12 1.47 11.28
CA ILE A 95 -12.97 2.91 11.02
C ILE A 95 -12.77 3.66 12.35
N GLU A 96 -13.63 3.44 13.34
CA GLU A 96 -13.56 4.06 14.67
C GLU A 96 -12.19 3.78 15.35
N ILE A 97 -11.78 2.52 15.44
CA ILE A 97 -10.53 2.12 16.08
C ILE A 97 -9.30 2.73 15.39
N ARG A 98 -9.39 3.00 14.10
CA ARG A 98 -8.23 3.38 13.29
C ARG A 98 -8.23 4.83 12.78
N GLN A 99 -9.27 5.61 13.05
CA GLN A 99 -9.39 6.99 12.56
C GLN A 99 -8.20 7.87 12.96
N ASP A 100 -7.65 7.70 14.16
CA ASP A 100 -6.52 8.49 14.67
C ASP A 100 -5.16 7.98 14.19
N ARG A 101 -5.08 6.71 13.78
CA ARG A 101 -3.82 6.04 13.42
C ARG A 101 -3.60 5.95 11.90
N ARG A 102 -4.62 6.18 11.10
CA ARG A 102 -4.59 6.07 9.63
C ARG A 102 -4.71 7.44 8.96
N SER A 103 -4.20 7.50 7.72
CA SER A 103 -4.37 8.71 6.91
C SER A 103 -5.84 8.97 6.59
N LYS A 104 -6.22 10.25 6.48
CA LYS A 104 -7.58 10.66 6.08
C LYS A 104 -8.04 10.03 4.76
N SER A 105 -7.12 9.75 3.83
CA SER A 105 -7.43 9.06 2.56
C SER A 105 -7.78 7.59 2.76
N SER A 106 -7.09 6.89 3.66
CA SER A 106 -7.41 5.49 4.01
C SER A 106 -8.77 5.36 4.67
N ILE A 107 -9.10 6.27 5.58
CA ILE A 107 -10.42 6.31 6.24
C ILE A 107 -11.53 6.61 5.21
N ARG A 108 -11.31 7.57 4.31
CA ARG A 108 -12.27 7.84 3.21
C ARG A 108 -12.49 6.63 2.29
N LEU A 109 -11.44 5.84 2.04
CA LEU A 109 -11.57 4.61 1.25
C LEU A 109 -12.43 3.57 1.98
N MET A 110 -12.28 3.40 3.31
CA MET A 110 -13.13 2.50 4.10
C MET A 110 -14.59 2.95 4.12
N HIS A 111 -14.87 4.25 4.26
CA HIS A 111 -16.23 4.78 4.13
C HIS A 111 -16.83 4.55 2.73
N ARG A 112 -16.00 4.65 1.68
CA ARG A 112 -16.43 4.36 0.31
C ARG A 112 -16.73 2.87 0.14
N LEU A 113 -15.89 2.00 0.72
CA LEU A 113 -16.15 0.56 0.74
C LEU A 113 -17.47 0.25 1.44
N LEU A 114 -17.71 0.80 2.63
CA LEU A 114 -18.95 0.61 3.39
C LEU A 114 -20.18 0.91 2.52
N ARG A 115 -20.22 2.08 1.86
CA ARG A 115 -21.32 2.46 0.97
C ARG A 115 -21.48 1.53 -0.23
N HIS A 116 -20.41 0.96 -0.78
CA HIS A 116 -20.51 -0.02 -1.86
C HIS A 116 -21.02 -1.38 -1.36
N ILE A 117 -20.63 -1.79 -0.14
CA ILE A 117 -21.15 -3.02 0.49
C ILE A 117 -22.66 -2.87 0.76
N ASP A 118 -23.11 -1.72 1.26
CA ASP A 118 -24.55 -1.44 1.49
C ASP A 118 -25.37 -1.51 0.19
N ARG A 119 -24.82 -1.04 -0.93
CA ARG A 119 -25.48 -1.15 -2.25
C ARG A 119 -25.43 -2.56 -2.84
N PHE A 120 -24.37 -3.30 -2.57
CA PHE A 120 -24.16 -4.62 -3.10
C PHE A 120 -25.01 -5.67 -2.40
N ARG A 121 -24.88 -5.77 -1.10
CA ARG A 121 -25.66 -6.66 -0.21
C ARG A 121 -25.79 -6.04 1.17
N PRO A 122 -26.89 -5.35 1.46
CA PRO A 122 -27.18 -4.88 2.81
C PRO A 122 -27.30 -6.06 3.77
N CYS A 123 -27.00 -5.82 5.04
CA CYS A 123 -27.12 -6.81 6.12
C CYS A 123 -26.36 -8.13 5.87
N THR A 124 -25.19 -8.09 5.24
CA THR A 124 -24.32 -9.26 5.06
C THR A 124 -23.66 -9.63 6.37
N ARG A 125 -23.89 -10.83 6.88
CA ARG A 125 -23.20 -11.35 8.07
C ARG A 125 -21.77 -11.77 7.73
N LEU A 126 -20.85 -11.67 8.69
CA LEU A 126 -19.47 -12.12 8.48
C LEU A 126 -19.39 -13.62 8.15
N THR A 127 -20.36 -14.43 8.64
CA THR A 127 -20.48 -15.86 8.32
C THR A 127 -20.82 -16.16 6.87
N ASP A 128 -21.44 -15.21 6.18
CA ASP A 128 -21.95 -15.38 4.82
C ASP A 128 -20.91 -14.94 3.76
N ILE A 129 -19.76 -14.46 4.23
CA ILE A 129 -18.67 -14.03 3.36
C ILE A 129 -17.82 -15.26 3.00
N ASP A 130 -18.17 -15.87 1.90
CA ASP A 130 -17.47 -17.01 1.30
C ASP A 130 -16.75 -16.62 0.00
N HIS A 131 -16.22 -17.60 -0.71
CA HIS A 131 -15.60 -17.41 -2.01
C HIS A 131 -16.58 -16.86 -3.05
N ASN A 132 -17.83 -17.33 -3.05
CA ASN A 132 -18.87 -16.88 -4.01
C ASN A 132 -19.24 -15.41 -3.75
N PHE A 133 -19.33 -15.00 -2.48
CA PHE A 133 -19.49 -13.57 -2.14
C PHE A 133 -18.37 -12.72 -2.75
N CYS A 134 -17.13 -13.17 -2.65
CA CYS A 134 -15.98 -12.44 -3.18
C CYS A 134 -16.03 -12.31 -4.70
N ILE A 135 -16.37 -13.38 -5.43
CA ILE A 135 -16.57 -13.35 -6.89
C ILE A 135 -17.70 -12.39 -7.26
N ALA A 136 -18.85 -12.51 -6.58
CA ALA A 136 -19.99 -11.63 -6.83
C ALA A 136 -19.68 -10.15 -6.55
N PHE A 137 -18.87 -9.86 -5.52
CA PHE A 137 -18.44 -8.50 -5.24
C PHE A 137 -17.48 -7.95 -6.31
N VAL A 138 -16.57 -8.78 -6.86
CA VAL A 138 -15.73 -8.40 -8.00
C VAL A 138 -16.60 -8.05 -9.21
N ALA A 139 -17.59 -8.90 -9.54
CA ALA A 139 -18.52 -8.67 -10.64
C ALA A 139 -19.33 -7.35 -10.43
N TYR A 140 -19.84 -7.15 -9.21
CA TYR A 140 -20.52 -5.89 -8.83
C TYR A 140 -19.62 -4.67 -9.07
N LEU A 141 -18.36 -4.70 -8.63
CA LEU A 141 -17.44 -3.57 -8.82
C LEU A 141 -17.17 -3.28 -10.30
N GLY A 142 -17.22 -4.30 -11.16
CA GLY A 142 -17.06 -4.15 -12.61
C GLY A 142 -18.17 -3.31 -13.26
N SER A 143 -19.39 -3.40 -12.75
CA SER A 143 -20.56 -2.64 -13.21
C SER A 143 -20.87 -1.40 -12.35
N ALA A 144 -20.26 -1.27 -11.18
CA ALA A 144 -20.55 -0.21 -10.23
C ALA A 144 -20.13 1.18 -10.74
N ARG A 145 -20.89 2.18 -10.31
CA ARG A 145 -20.65 3.59 -10.62
C ARG A 145 -20.11 4.34 -9.41
N SER A 146 -19.39 5.41 -9.68
CA SER A 146 -18.87 6.33 -8.66
C SER A 146 -20.02 6.96 -7.87
N LEU A 147 -19.92 6.93 -6.54
CA LEU A 147 -20.92 7.50 -5.63
C LEU A 147 -21.00 9.05 -5.70
N ILE A 148 -20.08 9.70 -6.39
CA ILE A 148 -19.98 11.17 -6.47
C ILE A 148 -20.27 11.66 -7.88
N SER A 149 -19.70 11.03 -8.90
CA SER A 149 -19.74 11.51 -10.30
C SER A 149 -20.65 10.68 -11.20
N ASP A 150 -21.23 9.63 -10.67
CA ASP A 150 -22.05 8.63 -11.38
C ASP A 150 -21.41 8.05 -12.66
N LYS A 151 -20.08 8.15 -12.78
CA LYS A 151 -19.32 7.52 -13.86
C LYS A 151 -18.94 6.09 -13.48
N PRO A 152 -18.74 5.17 -14.45
CA PRO A 152 -18.24 3.83 -14.16
C PRO A 152 -16.96 3.88 -13.34
N LEU A 153 -16.82 2.96 -12.37
CA LEU A 153 -15.61 2.88 -11.55
C LEU A 153 -14.41 2.52 -12.40
N GLN A 154 -13.34 3.30 -12.28
CA GLN A 154 -12.07 2.97 -12.89
C GLN A 154 -11.47 1.70 -12.25
N ALA A 155 -10.79 0.86 -13.03
CA ALA A 155 -10.19 -0.39 -12.55
C ALA A 155 -9.25 -0.18 -11.34
N THR A 156 -8.54 0.95 -11.28
CA THR A 156 -7.72 1.32 -10.11
C THR A 156 -8.57 1.50 -8.86
N THR A 157 -9.73 2.15 -8.96
CA THR A 157 -10.65 2.34 -7.82
C THR A 157 -11.32 1.03 -7.41
N GLN A 158 -11.69 0.18 -8.37
CA GLN A 158 -12.20 -1.16 -8.10
C GLN A 158 -11.18 -1.98 -7.31
N LEU A 159 -9.90 -1.96 -7.74
CA LEU A 159 -8.81 -2.65 -7.07
C LEU A 159 -8.55 -2.09 -5.65
N GLU A 160 -8.61 -0.76 -5.47
CA GLU A 160 -8.50 -0.14 -4.13
C GLU A 160 -9.61 -0.62 -3.18
N LEU A 161 -10.86 -0.72 -3.66
CA LEU A 161 -12.00 -1.23 -2.87
C LEU A 161 -11.84 -2.72 -2.52
N LEU A 162 -11.38 -3.54 -3.47
CA LEU A 162 -11.06 -4.95 -3.20
C LEU A 162 -9.95 -5.11 -2.15
N ASN A 163 -8.88 -4.35 -2.27
CA ASN A 163 -7.80 -4.38 -1.29
C ASN A 163 -8.27 -3.88 0.09
N ALA A 164 -9.17 -2.91 0.13
CA ALA A 164 -9.77 -2.45 1.37
C ALA A 164 -10.67 -3.53 2.01
N LEU A 165 -11.48 -4.26 1.22
CA LEU A 165 -12.25 -5.40 1.71
C LEU A 165 -11.32 -6.51 2.24
N SER A 166 -10.28 -6.87 1.49
CA SER A 166 -9.30 -7.88 1.94
C SER A 166 -8.62 -7.47 3.25
N PHE A 167 -8.29 -6.18 3.41
CA PHE A 167 -7.76 -5.65 4.67
C PHE A 167 -8.77 -5.82 5.82
N ILE A 168 -10.05 -5.46 5.63
CA ILE A 168 -11.11 -5.59 6.64
C ILE A 168 -11.31 -7.05 7.05
N LEU A 169 -11.30 -7.98 6.09
CA LEU A 169 -11.42 -9.41 6.35
C LEU A 169 -10.19 -9.98 7.07
N ASN A 170 -8.98 -9.50 6.76
CA ASN A 170 -7.79 -9.86 7.53
C ASN A 170 -7.86 -9.37 8.99
N GLU A 171 -8.45 -8.20 9.24
CA GLU A 171 -8.70 -7.75 10.61
C GLU A 171 -9.76 -8.61 11.30
N ALA A 172 -10.77 -9.11 10.58
CA ALA A 172 -11.76 -10.05 11.12
C ALA A 172 -11.13 -11.41 11.47
N VAL A 173 -10.16 -11.89 10.68
CA VAL A 173 -9.36 -13.09 11.01
C VAL A 173 -8.54 -12.85 12.29
N ARG A 174 -7.88 -11.68 12.40
CA ARG A 174 -7.10 -11.32 13.61
C ARG A 174 -7.96 -11.19 14.88
N ALA A 175 -9.21 -10.75 14.70
CA ALA A 175 -10.18 -10.65 15.78
C ALA A 175 -10.89 -11.99 16.08
N GLU A 176 -10.49 -13.09 15.42
CA GLU A 176 -11.09 -14.42 15.53
C GLU A 176 -12.59 -14.42 15.22
N LEU A 177 -13.05 -13.53 14.35
CA LEU A 177 -14.44 -13.48 13.87
C LEU A 177 -14.69 -14.42 12.68
N ILE A 178 -13.66 -14.61 11.83
CA ILE A 178 -13.68 -15.57 10.72
C ILE A 178 -12.38 -16.39 10.72
N VAL A 179 -12.43 -17.60 10.20
CA VAL A 179 -11.28 -18.54 10.20
C VAL A 179 -10.20 -18.11 9.21
N SER A 180 -10.60 -17.66 8.04
CA SER A 180 -9.68 -17.28 6.97
C SER A 180 -10.32 -16.20 6.09
N ASN A 181 -9.49 -15.45 5.39
CA ASN A 181 -9.95 -14.45 4.44
C ASN A 181 -10.26 -15.12 3.08
N PRO A 182 -11.54 -15.20 2.65
CA PRO A 182 -11.92 -15.87 1.40
C PRO A 182 -11.41 -15.16 0.15
N MET A 183 -11.01 -13.88 0.23
CA MET A 183 -10.38 -13.16 -0.88
C MET A 183 -9.06 -13.79 -1.33
N HIS A 184 -8.39 -14.57 -0.47
CA HIS A 184 -7.16 -15.27 -0.83
C HIS A 184 -7.41 -16.47 -1.76
N LEU A 185 -8.65 -16.97 -1.82
CA LEU A 185 -9.06 -18.08 -2.69
C LEU A 185 -9.37 -17.62 -4.13
N LEU A 186 -9.48 -16.30 -4.37
CA LEU A 186 -9.72 -15.78 -5.71
C LEU A 186 -8.57 -16.14 -6.64
N SER A 187 -8.91 -16.80 -7.76
CA SER A 187 -7.95 -17.12 -8.80
C SER A 187 -7.46 -15.85 -9.52
N PRO A 188 -6.34 -15.87 -10.24
CA PRO A 188 -5.89 -14.73 -11.04
C PRO A 188 -6.92 -14.27 -12.09
N SER A 189 -7.75 -15.18 -12.61
CA SER A 189 -8.84 -14.89 -13.56
C SER A 189 -9.99 -14.12 -12.90
N ASP A 190 -10.26 -14.36 -11.62
CA ASP A 190 -11.35 -13.74 -10.88
C ASP A 190 -10.98 -12.37 -10.29
N ARG A 191 -9.71 -12.00 -10.40
CA ARG A 191 -9.21 -10.71 -9.88
C ARG A 191 -9.32 -9.62 -10.93
N ILE A 192 -9.59 -8.40 -10.45
CA ILE A 192 -9.49 -7.21 -11.30
C ILE A 192 -8.04 -7.05 -11.76
N ARG A 193 -7.83 -7.04 -13.07
CA ARG A 193 -6.50 -6.84 -13.65
C ARG A 193 -6.02 -5.42 -13.37
N LYS A 194 -4.79 -5.31 -12.89
CA LYS A 194 -4.14 -4.01 -12.74
C LYS A 194 -3.88 -3.44 -14.13
N VAL A 195 -4.57 -2.37 -14.47
CA VAL A 195 -4.27 -1.63 -15.69
C VAL A 195 -2.94 -0.91 -15.51
N GLU A 196 -1.99 -1.17 -16.41
CA GLU A 196 -0.76 -0.40 -16.46
C GLU A 196 -1.10 1.05 -16.81
N SER A 197 -0.93 1.95 -15.86
CA SER A 197 -1.07 3.37 -16.14
C SER A 197 0.22 3.90 -16.70
N THR A 198 0.18 4.41 -17.95
CA THR A 198 1.25 5.24 -18.48
C THR A 198 1.33 6.51 -17.63
N ARG A 199 2.49 6.70 -16.99
CA ARG A 199 2.72 7.90 -16.19
C ARG A 199 3.13 9.04 -17.09
N GLU A 200 2.32 10.10 -17.14
CA GLU A 200 2.66 11.32 -17.85
C GLU A 200 3.88 11.98 -17.19
N TYR A 201 4.77 12.48 -18.05
CA TYR A 201 5.91 13.32 -17.68
C TYR A 201 6.10 14.41 -18.74
N LEU A 202 6.77 15.49 -18.38
CA LEU A 202 7.09 16.57 -19.29
C LEU A 202 8.48 16.35 -19.90
N THR A 203 8.59 16.60 -21.19
CA THR A 203 9.90 16.68 -21.84
C THR A 203 10.61 17.98 -21.43
N PRO A 204 11.96 18.08 -21.55
CA PRO A 204 12.68 19.32 -21.26
C PRO A 204 12.11 20.52 -22.03
N LYS A 205 11.72 20.34 -23.30
CA LYS A 205 11.09 21.40 -24.12
C LYS A 205 9.74 21.86 -23.55
N GLU A 206 8.92 20.95 -23.02
CA GLU A 206 7.64 21.29 -22.39
C GLU A 206 7.85 22.04 -21.06
N VAL A 207 8.85 21.64 -20.25
CA VAL A 207 9.22 22.34 -19.02
C VAL A 207 9.66 23.77 -19.35
N MET A 208 10.53 23.95 -20.36
CA MET A 208 10.99 25.27 -20.79
C MET A 208 9.85 26.16 -21.26
N ARG A 209 8.84 25.62 -21.95
CA ARG A 209 7.65 26.40 -22.35
C ARG A 209 6.86 26.90 -21.14
N ILE A 210 6.71 26.07 -20.10
CA ILE A 210 6.04 26.50 -18.86
C ILE A 210 6.87 27.58 -18.16
N ILE A 211 8.20 27.43 -18.09
CA ILE A 211 9.10 28.44 -17.51
C ILE A 211 8.94 29.79 -18.26
N GLY A 212 9.00 29.78 -19.60
CA GLY A 212 8.85 31.00 -20.39
C GLY A 212 7.52 31.72 -20.15
N LEU A 213 6.41 30.96 -20.04
CA LEU A 213 5.10 31.56 -19.71
C LEU A 213 5.04 32.06 -18.25
N SER A 214 5.74 31.43 -17.33
CA SER A 214 5.77 31.84 -15.92
C SER A 214 6.56 33.12 -15.72
N CYS A 215 7.69 33.30 -16.41
CA CYS A 215 8.51 34.50 -16.36
C CYS A 215 7.81 35.74 -16.96
N ASN A 216 6.97 35.51 -17.98
CA ASN A 216 6.23 36.59 -18.66
C ASN A 216 4.88 36.92 -18.02
N ASN A 217 4.45 36.13 -17.01
CA ASN A 217 3.15 36.29 -16.39
C ASN A 217 3.30 36.53 -14.87
N ILE A 218 3.20 37.79 -14.45
CA ILE A 218 3.24 38.21 -13.05
C ILE A 218 2.19 37.49 -12.17
N ALA A 219 1.17 36.86 -12.76
CA ALA A 219 0.17 36.07 -12.09
C ALA A 219 0.53 34.57 -11.94
N ALA A 220 1.73 34.14 -12.34
CA ALA A 220 2.21 32.79 -12.06
C ALA A 220 2.54 32.71 -10.57
N GLY A 221 1.60 32.19 -9.77
CA GLY A 221 1.78 32.10 -8.32
C GLY A 221 2.85 31.09 -7.90
N ASP A 222 3.23 31.14 -6.63
CA ASP A 222 4.23 30.27 -6.00
C ASP A 222 3.99 28.77 -6.25
N ASP A 223 2.76 28.38 -6.51
CA ASP A 223 2.41 26.99 -6.84
C ASP A 223 2.99 26.50 -8.18
N ILE A 224 3.10 27.41 -9.17
CA ILE A 224 3.74 27.07 -10.45
C ILE A 224 5.26 27.04 -10.28
N ALA A 225 5.84 28.00 -9.54
CA ALA A 225 7.26 27.97 -9.18
C ALA A 225 7.61 26.69 -8.39
N ALA A 226 6.81 26.31 -7.42
CA ALA A 226 6.98 25.05 -6.66
C ALA A 226 6.88 23.80 -7.56
N PHE A 227 5.97 23.79 -8.54
CA PHE A 227 5.86 22.70 -9.52
C PHE A 227 7.13 22.60 -10.37
N LEU A 228 7.59 23.70 -10.92
CA LEU A 228 8.82 23.77 -11.72
C LEU A 228 10.04 23.36 -10.88
N PHE A 229 10.17 23.87 -9.66
CA PHE A 229 11.18 23.46 -8.70
C PHE A 229 11.16 21.93 -8.49
N CYS A 230 9.98 21.34 -8.32
CA CYS A 230 9.82 19.89 -8.18
C CYS A 230 10.16 19.10 -9.45
N CYS A 231 10.13 19.72 -10.65
CA CYS A 231 10.65 19.10 -11.85
C CYS A 231 12.18 18.91 -11.82
N PHE A 232 12.90 19.65 -10.97
CA PHE A 232 14.36 19.61 -10.83
C PHE A 232 14.86 19.02 -9.51
N CYS A 233 13.98 18.74 -8.52
CA CYS A 233 14.37 18.13 -7.25
C CYS A 233 13.54 16.90 -6.87
N GLY A 234 12.44 16.63 -7.56
CA GLY A 234 11.62 15.43 -7.38
C GLY A 234 10.78 15.38 -6.10
N LEU A 235 10.63 16.46 -5.33
CA LEU A 235 9.77 16.50 -4.14
C LEU A 235 8.30 16.25 -4.48
N ARG A 236 7.54 15.70 -3.52
CA ARG A 236 6.07 15.60 -3.64
C ARG A 236 5.41 16.93 -3.29
N TYR A 237 4.19 17.15 -3.79
CA TYR A 237 3.36 18.30 -3.39
C TYR A 237 3.28 18.46 -1.87
N SER A 238 3.03 17.36 -1.13
CA SER A 238 2.93 17.40 0.33
C SER A 238 4.21 17.84 1.05
N ASP A 239 5.35 17.65 0.41
CA ASP A 239 6.66 17.91 1.00
C ASP A 239 7.10 19.35 0.64
N VAL A 240 6.93 19.78 -0.62
CA VAL A 240 7.24 21.15 -1.05
C VAL A 240 6.28 22.18 -0.44
N ALA A 241 5.01 21.83 -0.21
CA ALA A 241 4.04 22.74 0.41
C ALA A 241 4.35 23.10 1.87
N VAL A 242 5.25 22.37 2.51
CA VAL A 242 5.70 22.64 3.90
C VAL A 242 7.20 22.87 3.99
N LEU A 243 7.88 22.97 2.85
CA LEU A 243 9.32 23.24 2.78
C LEU A 243 9.63 24.63 3.36
N LYS A 244 10.55 24.69 4.31
CA LYS A 244 11.00 25.93 4.93
C LYS A 244 12.39 26.31 4.45
N TRP A 245 12.74 27.58 4.62
CA TRP A 245 14.10 28.05 4.31
C TRP A 245 15.16 27.35 5.17
N SER A 246 14.84 26.98 6.42
CA SER A 246 15.70 26.18 7.28
C SER A 246 16.03 24.78 6.76
N ASP A 247 15.23 24.25 5.83
CA ASP A 247 15.47 22.95 5.21
C ASP A 247 16.47 23.02 4.05
N ILE A 248 16.78 24.23 3.56
CA ILE A 248 17.76 24.49 2.50
C ILE A 248 19.07 24.92 3.15
N LYS A 249 20.13 24.16 2.92
CA LYS A 249 21.45 24.39 3.51
C LYS A 249 22.49 24.60 2.43
N GLU A 250 23.46 25.44 2.72
CA GLU A 250 24.67 25.54 1.89
C GLU A 250 25.56 24.31 2.14
N SER A 251 26.16 23.81 1.10
CA SER A 251 27.14 22.73 1.10
C SER A 251 28.33 23.15 0.22
N PRO A 252 29.51 22.55 0.36
CA PRO A 252 30.68 22.88 -0.49
C PRO A 252 30.37 22.76 -1.98
N ASP A 253 29.50 21.81 -2.36
CA ASP A 253 29.12 21.54 -3.75
C ASP A 253 27.83 22.28 -4.20
N GLY A 254 27.31 23.21 -3.38
CA GLY A 254 26.09 23.97 -3.66
C GLY A 254 25.00 23.76 -2.61
N LYS A 255 23.77 24.13 -2.95
CA LYS A 255 22.63 24.02 -2.02
C LYS A 255 22.08 22.61 -1.96
N VAL A 256 21.66 22.18 -0.77
CA VAL A 256 20.99 20.89 -0.51
C VAL A 256 19.70 21.11 0.27
N ILE A 257 18.70 20.30 -0.02
CA ILE A 257 17.46 20.21 0.78
C ILE A 257 17.55 19.00 1.68
N THR A 258 17.22 19.15 2.96
CA THR A 258 17.09 18.04 3.90
C THR A 258 15.69 18.06 4.49
N VAL A 259 14.84 17.15 4.06
CA VAL A 259 13.42 17.09 4.47
C VAL A 259 13.00 15.72 5.01
N SER A 260 12.13 15.72 6.01
CA SER A 260 11.42 14.54 6.46
C SER A 260 10.13 14.38 5.65
N MET A 261 10.09 13.38 4.76
CA MET A 261 8.96 13.16 3.85
C MET A 261 7.67 12.87 4.62
N LYS A 262 6.62 13.62 4.37
CA LYS A 262 5.33 13.52 5.07
C LYS A 262 4.68 12.14 4.95
N LYS A 263 4.78 11.51 3.78
CA LYS A 263 4.14 10.21 3.49
C LYS A 263 4.91 9.02 4.06
N THR A 264 6.25 9.03 3.99
CA THR A 264 7.09 7.86 4.33
C THR A 264 7.83 8.02 5.64
N LYS A 265 7.80 9.23 6.25
CA LYS A 265 8.54 9.59 7.46
C LYS A 265 10.06 9.38 7.36
N ARG A 266 10.58 9.25 6.14
CA ARG A 266 12.01 9.12 5.88
C ARG A 266 12.60 10.50 5.63
N GLN A 267 13.76 10.75 6.20
CA GLN A 267 14.57 11.90 5.87
C GLN A 267 15.30 11.63 4.55
N ILE A 268 15.29 12.60 3.66
CA ILE A 268 16.06 12.61 2.42
C ILE A 268 16.85 13.88 2.31
N THR A 269 18.04 13.78 1.70
CA THR A 269 18.87 14.92 1.31
C THR A 269 18.94 14.92 -0.21
N VAL A 270 18.60 16.04 -0.83
CA VAL A 270 18.58 16.22 -2.29
C VAL A 270 19.45 17.42 -2.65
N PRO A 271 20.57 17.21 -3.34
CA PRO A 271 21.35 18.31 -3.92
C PRO A 271 20.52 19.08 -4.95
N LEU A 272 20.64 20.41 -4.94
CA LEU A 272 19.93 21.27 -5.88
C LEU A 272 20.78 21.59 -7.08
N SER A 273 20.24 21.35 -8.28
CA SER A 273 20.82 21.81 -9.53
C SER A 273 20.70 23.34 -9.66
N ARG A 274 21.49 23.96 -10.53
CA ARG A 274 21.36 25.39 -10.83
C ARG A 274 19.95 25.76 -11.27
N GLN A 275 19.29 24.90 -12.06
CA GLN A 275 17.91 25.10 -12.48
C GLN A 275 16.91 25.01 -11.31
N ALA A 276 17.15 24.12 -10.35
CA ALA A 276 16.33 24.10 -9.15
C ALA A 276 16.50 25.39 -8.35
N CYS A 277 17.74 25.85 -8.17
CA CYS A 277 18.03 27.09 -7.45
C CYS A 277 17.40 28.32 -8.13
N SER A 278 17.36 28.38 -9.47
CA SER A 278 16.74 29.50 -10.19
C SER A 278 15.21 29.56 -10.08
N MET A 279 14.57 28.49 -9.59
CA MET A 279 13.12 28.48 -9.32
C MET A 279 12.77 28.85 -7.87
N LEU A 280 13.78 29.05 -7.01
CA LEU A 280 13.55 29.53 -5.64
C LEU A 280 13.16 31.01 -5.65
N PRO A 281 12.17 31.42 -4.85
CA PRO A 281 11.89 32.83 -4.63
C PRO A 281 13.06 33.49 -3.84
N PRO A 282 13.05 34.82 -3.67
CA PRO A 282 13.99 35.51 -2.78
C PRO A 282 13.97 34.89 -1.37
N ALA A 283 15.14 34.78 -0.76
CA ALA A 283 15.28 34.16 0.56
C ALA A 283 14.44 34.90 1.61
N GLY A 284 13.67 34.16 2.37
CA GLY A 284 12.87 34.64 3.50
C GLY A 284 13.50 34.23 4.84
N ALA A 285 12.76 34.46 5.94
CA ALA A 285 13.17 34.01 7.26
C ALA A 285 13.26 32.47 7.34
N SER A 286 14.09 31.93 8.22
CA SER A 286 14.43 30.52 8.28
C SER A 286 13.20 29.61 8.57
N ASP A 287 12.21 30.12 9.31
CA ASP A 287 10.97 29.43 9.66
C ASP A 287 9.83 29.63 8.64
N GLU A 288 10.01 30.53 7.66
CA GLU A 288 9.03 30.73 6.60
C GLU A 288 9.04 29.62 5.57
N HIS A 289 7.86 29.39 4.96
CA HIS A 289 7.74 28.49 3.82
C HIS A 289 8.41 29.08 2.59
N VAL A 290 9.17 28.25 1.87
CA VAL A 290 9.83 28.64 0.61
C VAL A 290 8.81 29.03 -0.45
N PHE A 291 7.67 28.31 -0.50
CA PHE A 291 6.58 28.57 -1.44
C PHE A 291 5.25 28.68 -0.70
N LYS A 292 4.45 29.68 -1.02
CA LYS A 292 3.07 29.84 -0.54
C LYS A 292 2.11 29.07 -1.43
N VAL A 293 2.13 27.73 -1.31
CA VAL A 293 1.36 26.84 -2.18
C VAL A 293 -0.10 26.77 -1.69
N PRO A 294 -1.09 27.15 -2.51
CA PRO A 294 -2.50 27.08 -2.13
C PRO A 294 -2.99 25.64 -2.05
N ALA A 295 -4.22 25.41 -1.63
CA ALA A 295 -4.83 24.09 -1.55
C ALA A 295 -4.69 23.33 -2.91
N TYR A 296 -4.45 22.04 -2.85
CA TYR A 296 -4.13 21.18 -4.01
C TYR A 296 -5.09 21.34 -5.20
N GLY A 297 -6.39 21.49 -4.94
CA GLY A 297 -7.39 21.68 -6.01
C GLY A 297 -7.23 23.00 -6.77
N VAL A 298 -6.76 24.07 -6.08
CA VAL A 298 -6.46 25.37 -6.73
C VAL A 298 -5.21 25.23 -7.58
N THR A 299 -4.13 24.70 -7.02
CA THR A 299 -2.88 24.42 -7.74
C THR A 299 -3.15 23.57 -8.98
N LEU A 300 -3.96 22.50 -8.86
CA LEU A 300 -4.27 21.63 -9.98
C LEU A 300 -4.99 22.37 -11.14
N ARG A 301 -5.92 23.27 -10.83
CA ARG A 301 -6.60 24.08 -11.85
C ARG A 301 -5.63 25.04 -12.55
N ARG A 302 -4.74 25.70 -11.79
CA ARG A 302 -3.71 26.60 -12.33
C ARG A 302 -2.72 25.84 -13.22
N LEU A 303 -2.24 24.67 -12.76
CA LEU A 303 -1.35 23.80 -13.56
C LEU A 303 -1.98 23.38 -14.89
N LYS A 304 -3.25 23.00 -14.90
CA LYS A 304 -3.96 22.65 -16.13
C LYS A 304 -4.08 23.85 -17.06
N LYS A 305 -4.36 25.04 -16.53
CA LYS A 305 -4.47 26.27 -17.32
C LYS A 305 -3.12 26.61 -17.97
N ILE A 306 -2.02 26.64 -17.21
CA ILE A 306 -0.70 26.98 -17.75
C ILE A 306 -0.19 25.92 -18.74
N ALA A 307 -0.44 24.63 -18.48
CA ALA A 307 -0.10 23.55 -19.41
C ALA A 307 -0.85 23.71 -20.75
N SER A 308 -2.14 24.03 -20.70
CA SER A 308 -2.94 24.30 -21.90
C SER A 308 -2.39 25.51 -22.66
N SER A 309 -2.07 26.63 -21.99
CA SER A 309 -1.46 27.81 -22.60
C SER A 309 -0.08 27.51 -23.18
N ALA A 310 0.68 26.55 -22.61
CA ALA A 310 1.95 26.07 -23.16
C ALA A 310 1.78 25.08 -24.32
N GLY A 311 0.56 24.82 -24.81
CA GLY A 311 0.27 23.84 -25.86
C GLY A 311 0.57 22.38 -25.44
N ILE A 312 0.47 22.07 -24.16
CA ILE A 312 0.72 20.72 -23.63
C ILE A 312 -0.61 19.97 -23.50
N LYS A 313 -0.79 18.91 -24.31
CA LYS A 313 -2.02 18.10 -24.32
C LYS A 313 -2.08 17.05 -23.20
N LYS A 314 -1.00 16.86 -22.43
CA LYS A 314 -0.90 15.91 -21.34
C LYS A 314 -1.75 16.35 -20.14
N ASN A 315 -2.26 15.38 -19.36
CA ASN A 315 -2.97 15.68 -18.11
C ASN A 315 -1.97 16.04 -17.01
N VAL A 316 -1.56 17.30 -16.95
CA VAL A 316 -0.56 17.78 -15.99
C VAL A 316 -1.19 17.87 -14.59
N THR A 317 -0.70 17.05 -13.68
CA THR A 317 -0.96 17.11 -12.24
C THR A 317 0.33 17.44 -11.51
N PHE A 318 0.27 17.84 -10.24
CA PHE A 318 1.52 18.14 -9.51
C PHE A 318 2.48 16.95 -9.45
N HIS A 319 1.96 15.71 -9.43
CA HIS A 319 2.81 14.51 -9.41
C HIS A 319 3.61 14.30 -10.72
N VAL A 320 3.18 14.92 -11.81
CA VAL A 320 3.91 14.93 -13.09
C VAL A 320 5.29 15.55 -12.92
N SER A 321 5.47 16.57 -12.06
CA SER A 321 6.80 17.16 -11.79
C SER A 321 7.82 16.11 -11.34
N ARG A 322 7.41 15.27 -10.42
CA ARG A 322 8.28 14.19 -9.91
C ARG A 322 8.55 13.09 -10.94
N HIS A 323 7.57 12.78 -11.78
CA HIS A 323 7.78 11.88 -12.93
C HIS A 323 8.74 12.49 -13.94
N THR A 324 8.63 13.79 -14.18
CA THR A 324 9.51 14.57 -15.04
C THR A 324 10.95 14.52 -14.51
N PHE A 325 11.16 14.81 -13.22
CA PHE A 325 12.48 14.71 -12.59
C PHE A 325 13.08 13.32 -12.78
N ALA A 326 12.36 12.27 -12.39
CA ALA A 326 12.87 10.90 -12.47
C ALA A 326 13.20 10.50 -13.92
N THR A 327 12.35 10.89 -14.88
CA THR A 327 12.57 10.60 -16.31
C THR A 327 13.76 11.39 -16.88
N MET A 328 13.90 12.66 -16.54
CA MET A 328 15.06 13.47 -16.96
C MET A 328 16.37 12.91 -16.42
N MET A 329 16.43 12.54 -15.12
CA MET A 329 17.61 11.93 -14.51
C MET A 329 17.97 10.61 -15.19
N LEU A 330 16.97 9.77 -15.47
CA LEU A 330 17.17 8.51 -16.16
C LEU A 330 17.66 8.72 -17.60
N THR A 331 17.12 9.73 -18.31
CA THR A 331 17.58 10.12 -19.65
C THR A 331 19.01 10.65 -19.62
N ALA A 332 19.40 11.37 -18.58
CA ALA A 332 20.77 11.84 -18.36
C ALA A 332 21.78 10.71 -17.99
N GLY A 333 21.33 9.48 -17.78
CA GLY A 333 22.23 8.35 -17.51
C GLY A 333 22.31 7.93 -16.05
N VAL A 334 21.60 8.59 -15.15
CA VAL A 334 21.59 8.24 -13.74
C VAL A 334 20.90 6.89 -13.54
N ASP A 335 21.48 6.01 -12.74
CA ASP A 335 20.91 4.70 -12.47
C ASP A 335 19.62 4.75 -11.63
N LEU A 336 18.82 3.70 -11.76
CA LEU A 336 17.49 3.63 -11.14
C LEU A 336 17.55 3.64 -9.60
N TYR A 337 18.62 3.09 -9.02
CA TYR A 337 18.80 3.05 -7.57
C TYR A 337 19.06 4.44 -7.00
N THR A 338 19.98 5.19 -7.61
CA THR A 338 20.27 6.59 -7.25
C THR A 338 19.02 7.46 -7.37
N ILE A 339 18.27 7.34 -8.48
CA ILE A 339 16.99 8.05 -8.65
C ILE A 339 16.03 7.68 -7.53
N SER A 340 15.90 6.38 -7.20
CA SER A 340 15.03 5.91 -6.12
C SER A 340 15.38 6.54 -4.77
N LYS A 341 16.65 6.72 -4.47
CA LYS A 341 17.13 7.40 -3.25
C LYS A 341 16.81 8.88 -3.26
N LEU A 342 17.11 9.60 -4.35
CA LEU A 342 16.83 11.04 -4.49
C LEU A 342 15.35 11.35 -4.30
N ILE A 343 14.48 10.54 -4.90
CA ILE A 343 13.03 10.74 -4.76
C ILE A 343 12.44 10.08 -3.50
N GLY A 344 13.23 9.37 -2.70
CA GLY A 344 12.83 8.76 -1.43
C GLY A 344 11.74 7.69 -1.58
N HIS A 345 11.92 6.76 -2.53
CA HIS A 345 11.10 5.56 -2.61
C HIS A 345 11.56 4.53 -1.57
N ALA A 346 10.59 3.95 -0.86
CA ALA A 346 10.86 2.88 0.10
C ALA A 346 11.22 1.56 -0.60
N ASP A 347 10.68 1.35 -1.80
CA ASP A 347 10.85 0.16 -2.62
C ASP A 347 11.22 0.59 -4.05
N ILE A 348 12.33 0.07 -4.55
CA ILE A 348 12.84 0.36 -5.89
C ILE A 348 11.85 -0.04 -7.00
N ARG A 349 11.00 -1.05 -6.74
CA ARG A 349 9.93 -1.46 -7.65
C ARG A 349 8.98 -0.31 -8.00
N THR A 350 8.82 0.66 -7.09
CA THR A 350 8.04 1.87 -7.35
C THR A 350 8.71 2.77 -8.41
N THR A 351 10.03 2.65 -8.58
CA THR A 351 10.82 3.42 -9.56
C THR A 351 10.87 2.69 -10.92
N GLN A 352 10.60 1.39 -10.96
CA GLN A 352 10.56 0.58 -12.19
C GLN A 352 9.47 1.04 -13.19
N ILE A 353 8.49 1.84 -12.74
CA ILE A 353 7.51 2.46 -13.65
C ILE A 353 8.17 3.34 -14.74
N TYR A 354 9.41 3.79 -14.50
CA TYR A 354 10.20 4.55 -15.47
C TYR A 354 11.00 3.67 -16.44
N SER A 355 10.95 2.33 -16.29
CA SER A 355 11.75 1.39 -17.11
C SER A 355 11.48 1.47 -18.61
N LYS A 356 10.29 1.93 -19.02
CA LYS A 356 9.97 2.16 -20.44
C LYS A 356 10.91 3.20 -21.10
N VAL A 357 11.50 4.10 -20.33
CA VAL A 357 12.54 5.05 -20.81
C VAL A 357 13.89 4.33 -20.96
N VAL A 358 14.12 3.28 -20.17
CA VAL A 358 15.34 2.44 -20.25
C VAL A 358 15.39 1.61 -21.53
N ASP A 359 14.23 1.24 -22.11
CA ASP A 359 14.21 0.43 -23.34
C ASP A 359 14.82 1.15 -24.55
N LYS A 360 14.70 2.49 -24.60
CA LYS A 360 15.43 3.28 -25.60
C LYS A 360 16.95 3.20 -25.37
N LYS A 361 17.38 3.27 -24.11
CA LYS A 361 18.81 3.19 -23.73
C LYS A 361 19.39 1.78 -23.87
N LYS A 362 18.60 0.72 -23.81
CA LYS A 362 19.08 -0.64 -24.10
C LYS A 362 19.66 -0.74 -25.50
N ARG A 363 19.01 -0.12 -26.50
CA ARG A 363 19.53 -0.08 -27.87
C ARG A 363 20.83 0.72 -27.94
N GLU A 364 20.86 1.91 -27.31
CA GLU A 364 22.07 2.74 -27.25
C GLU A 364 23.21 2.01 -26.52
N ALA A 365 22.94 1.28 -25.44
CA ALA A 365 23.92 0.49 -24.69
C ALA A 365 24.47 -0.71 -25.52
N VAL A 366 23.64 -1.35 -26.33
CA VAL A 366 24.07 -2.43 -27.21
C VAL A 366 24.97 -1.89 -28.33
N VAL A 367 24.64 -0.73 -28.91
CA VAL A 367 25.48 -0.05 -29.92
C VAL A 367 26.86 0.34 -29.37
N LEU A 368 26.95 0.62 -28.04
CA LEU A 368 28.26 0.86 -27.41
C LEU A 368 29.17 -0.38 -27.44
N LEU A 369 28.60 -1.59 -27.46
CA LEU A 369 29.42 -2.83 -27.62
C LEU A 369 30.08 -2.89 -29.00
N ASP A 370 29.39 -2.42 -30.06
CA ASP A 370 29.92 -2.42 -31.42
C ASP A 370 31.16 -1.50 -31.55
N SER A 371 31.30 -0.52 -30.63
CA SER A 371 32.46 0.38 -30.59
C SER A 371 33.68 -0.19 -29.87
N LEU A 372 33.55 -1.37 -29.23
CA LEU A 372 34.64 -2.05 -28.53
C LEU A 372 35.35 -3.09 -29.40
N PHE A 373 34.79 -3.39 -30.55
CA PHE A 373 35.29 -4.33 -31.55
C PHE A 373 35.49 -3.70 -32.92
#